data_dcf190618c9d9bd475d039c89fa925e9
#
_entry.id   dcf190618c9d9bd475d039c89fa925e9
#
_cell.length_a   1.000
_cell.length_b   1.000
_cell.length_c   1.000
_cell.angle_alpha   90.00
_cell.angle_beta   90.00
_cell.angle_gamma   90.00
#
_symmetry.space_group_name_H-M   'P 1'
#
loop_
_entity.id
_entity.type
_entity.pdbx_description
1 polymer ?
#
loop_
_entity_poly.entity_id
_entity_poly.type
_entity_poly.pdbx_seq_one_letter_code
_entity_poly.pdbx_strand_id
1 'polypeptide(L)'
;MKILHSLFVLIIVTIFNLAGGQSMTGDRGRLISSELLEHKTAYQVDRELSGTILFFKATYGASIYKLVYETIDPDGKPTIASGTVTVPKKPDFALPILSFQSGTMVKRDEASSTTGFDGNYGIVAMWTSSSGYLTVIPDYLGLGESELFHPYQMAQPNATAIIDMLRAARTFCEKKKIETNEQLFLTGYSEGGYTMMAAHKMIEKQHTDEFTITASAPGAGAYDMSGTMV
;
A
#
# COMPACT_ATOMS: atom_id res chain seq x y z
N MET A 1 -50.11 -14.45 -36.25
CA MET A 1 -49.79 -13.12 -35.70
C MET A 1 -49.54 -13.12 -34.17
N LYS A 2 -50.02 -14.12 -33.39
CA LYS A 2 -49.82 -14.16 -31.92
C LYS A 2 -48.50 -14.80 -31.49
N ILE A 3 -47.87 -15.60 -32.31
CA ILE A 3 -46.60 -16.28 -31.98
C ILE A 3 -45.39 -15.34 -32.12
N LEU A 4 -45.45 -14.34 -33.01
CA LEU A 4 -44.36 -13.42 -33.23
C LEU A 4 -44.16 -12.42 -32.06
N HIS A 5 -45.25 -12.10 -31.34
CA HIS A 5 -45.19 -11.16 -30.20
C HIS A 5 -44.57 -11.82 -28.94
N SER A 6 -44.78 -13.11 -28.78
CA SER A 6 -44.18 -13.82 -27.63
C SER A 6 -42.67 -14.05 -27.77
N LEU A 7 -42.15 -14.16 -29.00
CA LEU A 7 -40.71 -14.27 -29.25
C LEU A 7 -39.98 -12.96 -29.01
N PHE A 8 -40.62 -11.84 -29.34
CA PHE A 8 -40.03 -10.50 -29.16
C PHE A 8 -39.91 -10.09 -27.67
N VAL A 9 -40.90 -10.48 -26.86
CA VAL A 9 -40.86 -10.22 -25.40
C VAL A 9 -39.81 -11.10 -24.71
N LEU A 10 -39.58 -12.33 -25.18
CA LEU A 10 -38.61 -13.22 -24.60
C LEU A 10 -37.15 -12.78 -24.89
N ILE A 11 -36.91 -12.17 -26.06
CA ILE A 11 -35.57 -11.65 -26.42
C ILE A 11 -35.26 -10.36 -25.65
N ILE A 12 -36.25 -9.52 -25.35
CA ILE A 12 -36.04 -8.28 -24.56
C ILE A 12 -35.75 -8.64 -23.08
N VAL A 13 -36.41 -9.64 -22.52
CA VAL A 13 -36.13 -10.09 -21.12
C VAL A 13 -34.78 -10.76 -20.98
N THR A 14 -34.29 -11.49 -22.00
CA THR A 14 -32.95 -12.09 -21.97
C THR A 14 -31.83 -11.07 -22.13
N ILE A 15 -32.06 -9.97 -22.86
CA ILE A 15 -31.05 -8.89 -23.01
C ILE A 15 -30.96 -8.06 -21.73
N PHE A 16 -32.05 -7.87 -20.97
CA PHE A 16 -32.03 -7.15 -19.70
C PHE A 16 -31.38 -7.92 -18.54
N ASN A 17 -31.31 -9.28 -18.60
CA ASN A 17 -30.64 -10.06 -17.58
C ASN A 17 -29.11 -10.24 -17.83
N LEU A 18 -28.60 -9.82 -18.97
CA LEU A 18 -27.13 -9.80 -19.24
C LEU A 18 -26.47 -8.45 -18.87
N ALA A 19 -27.26 -7.44 -18.46
CA ALA A 19 -26.76 -6.16 -17.95
C ALA A 19 -26.71 -6.10 -16.41
N GLY A 20 -26.98 -7.21 -15.72
CA GLY A 20 -27.01 -7.31 -14.28
C GLY A 20 -25.76 -7.98 -13.73
N GLY A 21 -24.84 -7.16 -13.19
CA GLY A 21 -23.80 -7.64 -12.33
C GLY A 21 -22.40 -7.73 -12.95
N GLN A 22 -21.92 -6.71 -13.60
CA GLN A 22 -20.50 -6.42 -13.48
C GLN A 22 -20.30 -6.05 -12.01
N SER A 23 -19.77 -7.02 -11.25
CA SER A 23 -19.18 -6.77 -9.96
C SER A 23 -18.23 -5.59 -10.14
N MET A 24 -18.53 -4.46 -9.53
CA MET A 24 -17.68 -3.28 -9.46
C MET A 24 -16.48 -3.54 -8.53
N THR A 25 -15.93 -4.75 -8.54
CA THR A 25 -14.58 -5.01 -8.12
C THR A 25 -13.69 -4.50 -9.25
N GLY A 26 -13.58 -3.16 -9.38
CA GLY A 26 -12.55 -2.56 -10.19
C GLY A 26 -11.22 -3.23 -9.87
N ASP A 27 -10.26 -3.19 -10.77
CA ASP A 27 -8.93 -3.78 -10.63
C ASP A 27 -8.18 -3.21 -9.41
N ARG A 28 -8.72 -3.48 -8.21
CA ARG A 28 -8.20 -2.99 -6.93
C ARG A 28 -6.74 -3.37 -6.78
N GLY A 29 -5.89 -2.36 -6.52
CA GLY A 29 -4.46 -2.53 -6.49
C GLY A 29 -3.81 -2.56 -7.88
N ARG A 30 -4.54 -2.29 -8.97
CA ARG A 30 -3.95 -2.21 -10.30
C ARG A 30 -2.93 -1.07 -10.34
N LEU A 31 -1.69 -1.41 -10.65
CA LEU A 31 -0.61 -0.44 -10.80
C LEU A 31 -0.83 0.43 -12.06
N ILE A 32 -1.04 1.73 -11.86
CA ILE A 32 -1.21 2.72 -12.92
C ILE A 32 0.15 3.18 -13.43
N SER A 33 1.03 3.62 -12.52
CA SER A 33 2.37 4.10 -12.87
C SER A 33 3.40 3.78 -11.81
N SER A 34 4.66 3.77 -12.21
CA SER A 34 5.80 3.70 -11.30
C SER A 34 6.91 4.62 -11.80
N GLU A 35 7.46 5.43 -10.90
CA GLU A 35 8.51 6.41 -11.17
C GLU A 35 9.66 6.23 -10.19
N LEU A 36 10.90 6.23 -10.67
CA LEU A 36 12.07 6.28 -9.80
C LEU A 36 12.24 7.72 -9.28
N LEU A 37 12.10 7.91 -7.96
CA LEU A 37 12.31 9.21 -7.33
C LEU A 37 13.79 9.47 -7.07
N GLU A 38 14.46 8.51 -6.44
CA GLU A 38 15.86 8.65 -6.04
C GLU A 38 16.53 7.29 -5.86
N HIS A 39 17.85 7.34 -5.84
CA HIS A 39 18.66 6.17 -5.53
C HIS A 39 19.89 6.60 -4.71
N LYS A 40 20.23 5.82 -3.69
CA LYS A 40 21.40 6.01 -2.84
C LYS A 40 22.26 4.73 -2.81
N THR A 41 23.56 4.92 -2.84
CA THR A 41 24.52 3.83 -2.60
C THR A 41 24.53 3.46 -1.11
N ALA A 42 25.03 2.27 -0.76
CA ALA A 42 25.18 1.88 0.65
C ALA A 42 26.00 2.92 1.46
N TYR A 43 27.04 3.48 0.88
CA TYR A 43 27.85 4.53 1.51
C TYR A 43 27.04 5.81 1.79
N GLN A 44 26.17 6.24 0.86
CA GLN A 44 25.31 7.41 1.07
C GLN A 44 24.28 7.13 2.16
N VAL A 45 23.67 5.94 2.17
CA VAL A 45 22.75 5.51 3.23
C VAL A 45 23.44 5.50 4.60
N ASP A 46 24.64 4.91 4.70
CA ASP A 46 25.43 4.93 5.94
C ASP A 46 25.67 6.34 6.45
N ARG A 47 26.07 7.25 5.57
CA ARG A 47 26.38 8.63 5.94
C ARG A 47 25.14 9.37 6.45
N GLU A 48 23.98 9.15 5.86
CA GLU A 48 22.72 9.80 6.27
C GLU A 48 22.15 9.21 7.56
N LEU A 49 22.28 7.91 7.76
CA LEU A 49 21.73 7.24 8.93
C LEU A 49 22.67 7.22 10.15
N SER A 50 23.97 7.44 9.96
CA SER A 50 24.98 7.36 11.03
C SER A 50 24.74 8.30 12.22
N GLY A 51 24.06 9.43 11.99
CA GLY A 51 23.68 10.38 13.05
C GLY A 51 22.38 10.03 13.78
N THR A 52 21.59 9.09 13.24
CA THR A 52 20.25 8.79 13.73
C THR A 52 20.14 7.37 14.28
N ILE A 53 20.77 6.40 13.64
CA ILE A 53 20.72 4.99 14.03
C ILE A 53 22.12 4.54 14.46
N LEU A 54 22.31 4.43 15.77
CA LEU A 54 23.61 4.08 16.35
C LEU A 54 24.01 2.63 15.95
N PHE A 55 25.28 2.45 15.55
CA PHE A 55 25.86 1.17 15.12
C PHE A 55 25.24 0.55 13.87
N PHE A 56 24.40 1.26 13.14
CA PHE A 56 23.88 0.77 11.87
C PHE A 56 24.94 0.84 10.77
N LYS A 57 24.94 -0.17 9.91
CA LYS A 57 25.73 -0.20 8.68
C LYS A 57 24.86 -0.71 7.54
N ALA A 58 24.74 0.07 6.48
CA ALA A 58 24.01 -0.33 5.30
C ALA A 58 24.69 -1.49 4.56
N THR A 59 23.97 -2.57 4.34
CA THR A 59 24.42 -3.69 3.51
C THR A 59 24.20 -3.38 2.04
N TYR A 60 23.05 -2.78 1.70
CA TYR A 60 22.65 -2.47 0.33
C TYR A 60 22.44 -0.97 0.13
N GLY A 61 22.65 -0.50 -1.10
CA GLY A 61 22.06 0.77 -1.54
C GLY A 61 20.55 0.62 -1.67
N ALA A 62 19.83 1.73 -1.76
CA ALA A 62 18.38 1.76 -1.84
C ALA A 62 17.92 2.59 -3.05
N SER A 63 16.86 2.12 -3.73
CA SER A 63 16.17 2.86 -4.80
C SER A 63 14.71 3.00 -4.42
N ILE A 64 14.23 4.24 -4.31
CA ILE A 64 12.84 4.54 -3.95
C ILE A 64 12.03 4.88 -5.20
N TYR A 65 10.88 4.24 -5.33
CA TYR A 65 9.95 4.44 -6.44
C TYR A 65 8.60 4.90 -5.88
N LYS A 66 8.01 5.90 -6.52
CA LYS A 66 6.61 6.26 -6.36
C LYS A 66 5.76 5.28 -7.17
N LEU A 67 4.70 4.77 -6.56
CA LEU A 67 3.65 4.03 -7.25
C LEU A 67 2.34 4.81 -7.16
N VAL A 68 1.55 4.76 -8.25
CA VAL A 68 0.14 5.20 -8.28
C VAL A 68 -0.70 4.00 -8.64
N TYR A 69 -1.79 3.76 -7.92
CA TYR A 69 -2.60 2.56 -8.05
C TYR A 69 -4.09 2.83 -7.84
N GLU A 70 -4.92 1.94 -8.37
CA GLU A 70 -6.36 1.97 -8.17
C GLU A 70 -6.74 1.39 -6.81
N THR A 71 -7.70 2.06 -6.16
CA THR A 71 -8.31 1.64 -4.90
C THR A 71 -9.76 2.11 -4.86
N ILE A 72 -10.42 2.03 -3.70
CA ILE A 72 -11.77 2.54 -3.47
C ILE A 72 -11.77 3.58 -2.37
N ASP A 73 -12.68 4.54 -2.48
CA ASP A 73 -12.96 5.54 -1.47
C ASP A 73 -13.75 4.94 -0.27
N PRO A 74 -14.05 5.71 0.79
CA PRO A 74 -14.87 5.23 1.91
C PRO A 74 -16.29 4.79 1.54
N ASP A 75 -16.83 5.27 0.42
CA ASP A 75 -18.14 4.89 -0.12
C ASP A 75 -18.07 3.66 -1.05
N GLY A 76 -16.88 3.11 -1.29
CA GLY A 76 -16.66 1.98 -2.18
C GLY A 76 -16.55 2.35 -3.66
N LYS A 77 -16.43 3.64 -4.01
CA LYS A 77 -16.27 4.09 -5.39
C LYS A 77 -14.80 4.03 -5.83
N PRO A 78 -14.53 3.72 -7.11
CA PRO A 78 -13.16 3.72 -7.63
C PRO A 78 -12.47 5.08 -7.45
N THR A 79 -11.22 5.03 -6.97
CA THR A 79 -10.34 6.19 -6.82
C THR A 79 -8.89 5.75 -7.00
N ILE A 80 -7.97 6.69 -6.87
CA ILE A 80 -6.53 6.42 -6.90
C ILE A 80 -5.88 6.75 -5.57
N ALA A 81 -4.78 6.07 -5.29
CA ALA A 81 -3.87 6.38 -4.21
C ALA A 81 -2.42 6.22 -4.68
N SER A 82 -1.50 6.66 -3.85
CA SER A 82 -0.07 6.52 -4.08
C SER A 82 0.66 5.94 -2.88
N GLY A 83 1.94 5.72 -3.05
CA GLY A 83 2.85 5.28 -2.02
C GLY A 83 4.24 5.05 -2.60
N THR A 84 5.16 4.58 -1.77
CA THR A 84 6.51 4.27 -2.21
C THR A 84 6.84 2.80 -2.04
N VAL A 85 7.65 2.30 -2.97
CA VAL A 85 8.39 1.03 -2.84
C VAL A 85 9.86 1.34 -2.87
N THR A 86 10.57 0.92 -1.83
CA THR A 86 12.03 1.05 -1.75
C THR A 86 12.68 -0.32 -1.89
N VAL A 87 13.56 -0.45 -2.86
CA VAL A 87 14.19 -1.70 -3.28
C VAL A 87 15.67 -1.69 -2.91
N PRO A 88 16.18 -2.74 -2.23
CA PRO A 88 17.62 -2.95 -2.06
C PRO A 88 18.32 -3.05 -3.41
N LYS A 89 19.52 -2.51 -3.51
CA LYS A 89 20.29 -2.58 -4.75
C LYS A 89 21.07 -3.88 -4.83
N LYS A 90 20.78 -4.71 -5.83
CA LYS A 90 21.48 -5.98 -6.13
C LYS A 90 21.50 -6.96 -4.96
N PRO A 91 20.35 -7.31 -4.37
CA PRO A 91 20.29 -8.43 -3.45
C PRO A 91 20.57 -9.73 -4.23
N ASP A 92 21.15 -10.72 -3.55
CA ASP A 92 21.42 -12.06 -4.09
C ASP A 92 20.41 -13.11 -3.59
N PHE A 93 19.28 -12.64 -3.06
CA PHE A 93 18.18 -13.46 -2.54
C PHE A 93 16.81 -12.82 -2.84
N ALA A 94 15.77 -13.62 -2.75
CA ALA A 94 14.38 -13.15 -2.86
C ALA A 94 13.99 -12.34 -1.62
N LEU A 95 13.42 -11.13 -1.83
CA LEU A 95 13.21 -10.13 -0.81
C LEU A 95 11.97 -10.41 0.06
N PRO A 96 12.07 -10.32 1.39
CA PRO A 96 10.91 -10.16 2.25
C PRO A 96 10.28 -8.77 2.04
N ILE A 97 8.94 -8.70 2.14
CA ILE A 97 8.21 -7.45 2.05
C ILE A 97 7.97 -6.89 3.46
N LEU A 98 8.37 -5.65 3.70
CA LEU A 98 8.02 -4.89 4.88
C LEU A 98 7.06 -3.76 4.49
N SER A 99 5.82 -3.82 4.94
CA SER A 99 4.86 -2.73 4.82
C SER A 99 4.88 -1.88 6.08
N PHE A 100 5.33 -0.64 5.93
CA PHE A 100 5.39 0.35 7.02
C PHE A 100 4.26 1.35 6.87
N GLN A 101 3.48 1.54 7.91
CA GLN A 101 2.40 2.50 7.96
C GLN A 101 2.83 3.76 8.71
N SER A 102 2.70 4.88 8.02
CA SER A 102 3.08 6.20 8.50
C SER A 102 2.20 6.66 9.66
N GLY A 103 2.78 7.40 10.62
CA GLY A 103 2.00 8.13 11.60
C GLY A 103 1.28 9.32 10.95
N THR A 104 0.57 10.09 11.77
CA THR A 104 -0.27 11.22 11.30
C THR A 104 0.51 12.21 10.44
N MET A 105 -0.01 12.46 9.25
CA MET A 105 0.41 13.53 8.35
C MET A 105 -0.76 14.49 8.15
N VAL A 106 -0.46 15.79 8.15
CA VAL A 106 -1.48 16.84 8.05
C VAL A 106 -1.57 17.40 6.65
N LYS A 107 -0.46 17.38 5.92
CA LYS A 107 -0.37 17.93 4.58
C LYS A 107 -0.18 16.81 3.56
N ARG A 108 -0.81 16.99 2.41
CA ARG A 108 -0.73 16.06 1.29
C ARG A 108 0.69 15.87 0.77
N ASP A 109 1.47 16.94 0.75
CA ASP A 109 2.85 16.98 0.26
C ASP A 109 3.89 16.40 1.24
N GLU A 110 3.47 16.04 2.47
CA GLU A 110 4.31 15.29 3.42
C GLU A 110 4.38 13.79 3.11
N ALA A 111 3.53 13.32 2.19
CA ALA A 111 3.47 11.91 1.78
C ALA A 111 4.80 11.37 1.25
N SER A 112 5.10 10.10 1.52
CA SER A 112 6.33 9.45 1.07
C SER A 112 6.52 9.50 -0.44
N SER A 113 5.45 9.39 -1.22
CA SER A 113 5.49 9.47 -2.68
C SER A 113 5.86 10.85 -3.22
N THR A 114 5.73 11.90 -2.39
CA THR A 114 6.11 13.27 -2.72
C THR A 114 7.53 13.59 -2.25
N THR A 115 7.87 13.16 -1.03
CA THR A 115 9.11 13.57 -0.36
C THR A 115 10.28 12.60 -0.55
N GLY A 116 10.02 11.36 -0.97
CA GLY A 116 11.06 10.36 -1.17
C GLY A 116 11.90 10.12 0.08
N PHE A 117 13.23 10.11 -0.07
CA PHE A 117 14.15 9.93 1.05
C PHE A 117 14.28 11.17 1.95
N ASP A 118 13.91 12.36 1.47
CA ASP A 118 13.99 13.60 2.26
C ASP A 118 12.81 13.75 3.23
N GLY A 119 11.78 12.93 3.11
CA GLY A 119 10.60 12.96 3.96
C GLY A 119 10.80 12.33 5.34
N ASN A 120 9.80 12.53 6.20
CA ASN A 120 9.78 12.02 7.59
C ASN A 120 10.01 10.50 7.68
N TYR A 121 9.61 9.76 6.65
CA TYR A 121 9.73 8.30 6.60
C TYR A 121 10.85 7.81 5.68
N GLY A 122 11.62 8.72 5.08
CA GLY A 122 12.80 8.40 4.27
C GLY A 122 13.85 7.60 5.05
N ILE A 123 14.03 7.93 6.33
CA ILE A 123 14.92 7.19 7.24
C ILE A 123 14.48 5.73 7.35
N VAL A 124 13.19 5.47 7.53
CA VAL A 124 12.64 4.11 7.62
C VAL A 124 12.85 3.39 6.30
N ALA A 125 12.54 4.02 5.17
CA ALA A 125 12.70 3.47 3.84
C ALA A 125 14.17 3.10 3.55
N MET A 126 15.12 3.98 3.88
CA MET A 126 16.56 3.72 3.73
C MET A 126 17.03 2.60 4.64
N TRP A 127 16.70 2.67 5.92
CA TRP A 127 17.13 1.70 6.92
C TRP A 127 16.68 0.28 6.59
N THR A 128 15.39 0.09 6.41
CA THR A 128 14.81 -1.23 6.19
C THR A 128 15.22 -1.80 4.83
N SER A 129 15.21 -1.00 3.77
CA SER A 129 15.64 -1.44 2.45
C SER A 129 17.14 -1.77 2.42
N SER A 130 18.00 -0.94 3.01
CA SER A 130 19.43 -1.25 3.05
C SER A 130 19.78 -2.43 3.97
N SER A 131 18.85 -2.88 4.80
CA SER A 131 18.91 -4.12 5.58
C SER A 131 18.37 -5.34 4.82
N GLY A 132 17.89 -5.20 3.59
CA GLY A 132 17.46 -6.31 2.74
C GLY A 132 15.96 -6.51 2.62
N TYR A 133 15.10 -5.55 3.02
CA TYR A 133 13.66 -5.62 2.82
C TYR A 133 13.22 -4.84 1.58
N LEU A 134 12.25 -5.37 0.84
CA LEU A 134 11.41 -4.57 -0.03
C LEU A 134 10.46 -3.76 0.86
N THR A 135 10.70 -2.45 0.99
CA THR A 135 9.91 -1.61 1.88
C THR A 135 8.78 -0.92 1.13
N VAL A 136 7.56 -1.09 1.61
CA VAL A 136 6.33 -0.52 1.02
C VAL A 136 5.73 0.46 2.02
N ILE A 137 5.52 1.72 1.61
CA ILE A 137 4.92 2.78 2.43
C ILE A 137 3.75 3.39 1.67
N PRO A 138 2.49 3.02 1.99
CA PRO A 138 1.31 3.67 1.42
C PRO A 138 1.13 5.08 1.95
N ASP A 139 0.61 5.99 1.11
CA ASP A 139 0.34 7.38 1.48
C ASP A 139 -1.08 7.58 2.02
N TYR A 140 -1.85 6.63 2.29
CA TYR A 140 -3.28 6.74 2.62
C TYR A 140 -4.10 7.60 1.64
N LEU A 141 -5.43 7.45 1.70
CA LEU A 141 -6.35 8.32 0.97
C LEU A 141 -6.27 9.76 1.50
N GLY A 142 -6.38 10.72 0.61
CA GLY A 142 -6.27 12.15 0.94
C GLY A 142 -4.84 12.69 1.03
N LEU A 143 -3.83 11.82 0.86
CA LEU A 143 -2.41 12.17 0.83
C LEU A 143 -1.79 11.77 -0.53
N GLY A 144 -0.63 12.35 -0.86
CA GLY A 144 0.03 12.10 -2.14
C GLY A 144 -0.87 12.41 -3.33
N GLU A 145 -1.11 11.43 -4.21
CA GLU A 145 -1.95 11.58 -5.42
C GLU A 145 -3.46 11.50 -5.15
N SER A 146 -3.89 11.14 -3.94
CA SER A 146 -5.30 11.09 -3.61
C SER A 146 -5.88 12.48 -3.33
N GLU A 147 -6.95 12.87 -4.04
CA GLU A 147 -7.60 14.19 -3.87
C GLU A 147 -8.71 14.19 -2.81
N LEU A 148 -8.95 13.06 -2.15
CA LEU A 148 -9.96 12.91 -1.12
C LEU A 148 -9.57 13.62 0.19
N PHE A 149 -10.49 13.70 1.14
CA PHE A 149 -10.14 13.93 2.52
C PHE A 149 -9.50 12.68 3.12
N HIS A 150 -8.47 12.88 3.94
CA HIS A 150 -7.85 11.77 4.66
C HIS A 150 -8.85 11.16 5.67
N PRO A 151 -9.20 9.85 5.51
CA PRO A 151 -10.10 9.16 6.43
C PRO A 151 -9.36 8.78 7.72
N TYR A 152 -8.94 9.82 8.47
CA TYR A 152 -8.14 9.68 9.68
C TYR A 152 -8.77 8.71 10.68
N GLN A 153 -8.01 7.70 11.14
CA GLN A 153 -8.45 6.66 12.07
C GLN A 153 -9.69 5.86 11.63
N MET A 154 -10.00 5.82 10.33
CA MET A 154 -11.04 4.95 9.80
C MET A 154 -10.44 3.61 9.34
N ALA A 155 -10.82 2.52 10.00
CA ALA A 155 -10.20 1.21 9.80
C ALA A 155 -10.32 0.69 8.36
N GLN A 156 -11.55 0.69 7.82
CA GLN A 156 -11.83 0.04 6.54
C GLN A 156 -11.15 0.75 5.35
N PRO A 157 -11.26 2.07 5.12
CA PRO A 157 -10.63 2.69 3.96
C PRO A 157 -9.10 2.68 4.05
N ASN A 158 -8.52 2.83 5.26
CA ASN A 158 -7.07 2.76 5.42
C ASN A 158 -6.54 1.35 5.18
N ALA A 159 -7.19 0.32 5.72
CA ALA A 159 -6.82 -1.08 5.45
C ALA A 159 -6.93 -1.42 3.96
N THR A 160 -7.97 -0.93 3.29
CA THR A 160 -8.17 -1.11 1.85
C THR A 160 -7.02 -0.52 1.05
N ALA A 161 -6.64 0.74 1.31
CA ALA A 161 -5.55 1.40 0.61
C ALA A 161 -4.20 0.67 0.82
N ILE A 162 -3.94 0.16 2.03
CA ILE A 162 -2.73 -0.62 2.35
C ILE A 162 -2.70 -1.93 1.54
N ILE A 163 -3.80 -2.67 1.51
CA ILE A 163 -3.89 -3.95 0.78
C ILE A 163 -3.73 -3.73 -0.72
N ASP A 164 -4.37 -2.69 -1.27
CA ASP A 164 -4.26 -2.36 -2.68
C ASP A 164 -2.85 -1.88 -3.05
N MET A 165 -2.15 -1.18 -2.15
CA MET A 165 -0.73 -0.85 -2.34
C MET A 165 0.16 -2.11 -2.36
N LEU A 166 -0.12 -3.11 -1.55
CA LEU A 166 0.61 -4.38 -1.58
C LEU A 166 0.42 -5.12 -2.91
N ARG A 167 -0.78 -5.09 -3.49
CA ARG A 167 -1.06 -5.63 -4.83
C ARG A 167 -0.27 -4.89 -5.90
N ALA A 168 -0.29 -3.56 -5.84
CA ALA A 168 0.49 -2.72 -6.76
C ALA A 168 1.99 -2.98 -6.64
N ALA A 169 2.51 -3.16 -5.42
CA ALA A 169 3.91 -3.48 -5.18
C ALA A 169 4.30 -4.85 -5.75
N ARG A 170 3.44 -5.88 -5.67
CA ARG A 170 3.67 -7.17 -6.34
C ARG A 170 3.76 -7.02 -7.86
N THR A 171 2.78 -6.33 -8.46
CA THR A 171 2.79 -6.04 -9.90
C THR A 171 4.04 -5.25 -10.33
N PHE A 172 4.48 -4.30 -9.49
CA PHE A 172 5.73 -3.57 -9.72
C PHE A 172 6.94 -4.52 -9.69
N CYS A 173 7.03 -5.41 -8.71
CA CYS A 173 8.12 -6.39 -8.60
C CYS A 173 8.17 -7.31 -9.83
N GLU A 174 7.03 -7.83 -10.28
CA GLU A 174 6.92 -8.65 -11.50
C GLU A 174 7.44 -7.90 -12.74
N LYS A 175 6.98 -6.66 -12.95
CA LYS A 175 7.42 -5.82 -14.09
C LYS A 175 8.92 -5.50 -14.04
N LYS A 176 9.49 -5.34 -12.85
CA LYS A 176 10.92 -5.05 -12.64
C LYS A 176 11.78 -6.30 -12.48
N LYS A 177 11.17 -7.50 -12.48
CA LYS A 177 11.86 -8.79 -12.24
C LYS A 177 12.59 -8.81 -10.90
N ILE A 178 11.93 -8.30 -9.86
CA ILE A 178 12.39 -8.33 -8.48
C ILE A 178 11.76 -9.55 -7.82
N GLU A 179 12.57 -10.47 -7.35
CA GLU A 179 12.10 -11.67 -6.66
C GLU A 179 11.75 -11.37 -5.20
N THR A 180 10.58 -11.83 -4.76
CA THR A 180 10.13 -11.75 -3.36
C THR A 180 9.91 -13.16 -2.81
N ASN A 181 10.06 -13.35 -1.49
CA ASN A 181 9.98 -14.66 -0.83
C ASN A 181 8.67 -14.92 -0.09
N GLU A 182 7.61 -14.19 -0.43
CA GLU A 182 6.26 -14.28 0.17
C GLU A 182 6.17 -13.90 1.67
N GLN A 183 7.27 -13.63 2.35
CA GLN A 183 7.24 -13.12 3.72
C GLN A 183 6.71 -11.68 3.73
N LEU A 184 5.64 -11.45 4.50
CA LEU A 184 5.02 -10.15 4.69
C LEU A 184 5.11 -9.74 6.15
N PHE A 185 5.80 -8.64 6.40
CA PHE A 185 5.89 -7.99 7.70
C PHE A 185 5.09 -6.69 7.69
N LEU A 186 4.29 -6.48 8.74
CA LEU A 186 3.51 -5.26 8.92
C LEU A 186 4.01 -4.51 10.14
N THR A 187 4.27 -3.22 10.01
CA THR A 187 4.63 -2.35 11.13
C THR A 187 4.13 -0.94 10.91
N GLY A 188 4.09 -0.13 11.95
CA GLY A 188 3.65 1.26 11.90
C GLY A 188 3.61 1.85 13.29
N TYR A 189 3.55 3.18 13.39
CA TYR A 189 3.56 3.89 14.65
C TYR A 189 2.43 4.93 14.70
N SER A 190 1.83 5.13 15.89
CA SER A 190 0.73 6.09 16.11
C SER A 190 -0.48 5.75 15.21
N GLU A 191 -0.93 6.66 14.34
CA GLU A 191 -1.93 6.34 13.32
C GLU A 191 -1.53 5.10 12.51
N GLY A 192 -0.25 4.98 12.16
CA GLY A 192 0.27 3.81 11.44
C GLY A 192 0.14 2.50 12.23
N GLY A 193 0.26 2.54 13.55
CA GLY A 193 -0.01 1.39 14.40
C GLY A 193 -1.48 0.95 14.32
N TYR A 194 -2.41 1.91 14.32
CA TYR A 194 -3.84 1.65 14.15
C TYR A 194 -4.19 1.11 12.77
N THR A 195 -3.73 1.79 11.71
CA THR A 195 -4.05 1.41 10.31
C THR A 195 -3.44 0.07 9.92
N MET A 196 -2.22 -0.21 10.40
CA MET A 196 -1.57 -1.50 10.24
C MET A 196 -2.41 -2.63 10.86
N MET A 197 -2.90 -2.47 12.09
CA MET A 197 -3.76 -3.47 12.72
C MET A 197 -5.11 -3.62 12.03
N ALA A 198 -5.65 -2.55 11.45
CA ALA A 198 -6.84 -2.63 10.60
C ALA A 198 -6.57 -3.47 9.33
N ALA A 199 -5.43 -3.25 8.67
CA ALA A 199 -5.00 -4.04 7.51
C ALA A 199 -4.74 -5.51 7.89
N HIS A 200 -4.02 -5.78 8.99
CA HIS A 200 -3.80 -7.12 9.52
C HIS A 200 -5.14 -7.87 9.69
N LYS A 201 -6.07 -7.27 10.43
CA LYS A 201 -7.39 -7.87 10.68
C LYS A 201 -8.19 -8.10 9.38
N MET A 202 -8.07 -7.21 8.40
CA MET A 202 -8.75 -7.38 7.13
C MET A 202 -8.12 -8.49 6.30
N ILE A 203 -6.79 -8.59 6.24
CA ILE A 203 -6.06 -9.67 5.55
C ILE A 203 -6.45 -11.01 6.16
N GLU A 204 -6.40 -11.17 7.47
CA GLU A 204 -6.73 -12.41 8.17
C GLU A 204 -8.19 -12.87 7.98
N LYS A 205 -9.09 -11.93 7.74
CA LYS A 205 -10.52 -12.26 7.57
C LYS A 205 -10.95 -12.48 6.12
N GLN A 206 -10.31 -11.83 5.15
CA GLN A 206 -10.84 -11.67 3.80
C GLN A 206 -9.82 -11.92 2.68
N HIS A 207 -8.51 -12.01 2.99
CA HIS A 207 -7.45 -12.07 1.99
C HIS A 207 -6.34 -13.07 2.34
N THR A 208 -6.67 -14.13 3.09
CA THR A 208 -5.72 -15.20 3.46
C THR A 208 -5.30 -16.07 2.28
N ASP A 209 -6.08 -16.05 1.22
CA ASP A 209 -5.76 -16.68 -0.07
C ASP A 209 -4.75 -15.87 -0.89
N GLU A 210 -4.58 -14.59 -0.56
CA GLU A 210 -3.72 -13.66 -1.28
C GLU A 210 -2.47 -13.29 -0.49
N PHE A 211 -2.58 -13.11 0.84
CA PHE A 211 -1.48 -12.68 1.71
C PHE A 211 -1.35 -13.56 2.95
N THR A 212 -0.12 -13.95 3.26
CA THR A 212 0.23 -14.60 4.53
C THR A 212 1.11 -13.65 5.34
N ILE A 213 0.61 -13.17 6.50
CA ILE A 213 1.36 -12.29 7.38
C ILE A 213 2.37 -13.12 8.17
N THR A 214 3.65 -12.82 8.00
CA THR A 214 4.74 -13.48 8.74
C THR A 214 4.84 -12.97 10.17
N ALA A 215 4.77 -11.65 10.35
CA ALA A 215 4.73 -11.02 11.67
C ALA A 215 4.21 -9.58 11.58
N SER A 216 3.70 -9.08 12.71
CA SER A 216 3.24 -7.70 12.86
C SER A 216 3.81 -7.07 14.12
N ALA A 217 4.20 -5.80 14.01
CA ALA A 217 4.74 -5.01 15.12
C ALA A 217 4.03 -3.63 15.19
N PRO A 218 2.82 -3.57 15.78
CA PRO A 218 2.08 -2.31 15.92
C PRO A 218 2.66 -1.46 17.05
N GLY A 219 3.01 -0.21 16.74
CA GLY A 219 3.54 0.76 17.70
C GLY A 219 2.50 1.82 18.08
N ALA A 220 2.09 1.87 19.37
CA ALA A 220 1.30 2.95 19.96
C ALA A 220 0.03 3.35 19.16
N GLY A 221 -0.69 2.39 18.59
CA GLY A 221 -1.93 2.66 17.84
C GLY A 221 -3.08 3.00 18.77
N ALA A 222 -3.96 3.91 18.36
CA ALA A 222 -5.16 4.29 19.10
C ALA A 222 -6.29 3.28 18.84
N TYR A 223 -6.23 2.12 19.52
CA TYR A 223 -7.14 1.00 19.25
C TYR A 223 -8.51 1.15 19.93
N ASP A 224 -8.60 1.92 21.01
CA ASP A 224 -9.84 2.26 21.68
C ASP A 224 -10.05 3.77 21.65
N MET A 225 -10.62 4.25 20.54
CA MET A 225 -10.90 5.67 20.35
C MET A 225 -11.93 6.19 21.33
N SER A 226 -12.92 5.37 21.72
CA SER A 226 -13.97 5.77 22.67
C SER A 226 -13.44 5.91 24.10
N GLY A 227 -12.54 5.02 24.52
CA GLY A 227 -11.92 5.08 25.84
C GLY A 227 -10.75 6.06 25.94
N THR A 228 -10.08 6.35 24.82
CA THR A 228 -8.88 7.22 24.80
C THR A 228 -9.23 8.70 24.69
N MET A 229 -10.40 9.04 24.15
CA MET A 229 -10.84 10.42 23.87
C MET A 229 -11.81 10.99 24.91
N VAL A 230 -11.92 10.38 26.08
CA VAL A 230 -12.76 10.85 27.20
C VAL A 230 -11.95 11.66 28.20
#